data_d944bf17de89077df8ee43fb391fbf63
#
_entry.id   d944bf17de89077df8ee43fb391fbf63
#
_cell.length_a   1.000
_cell.length_b   1.000
_cell.length_c   1.000
_cell.angle_alpha   90.00
_cell.angle_beta   90.00
_cell.angle_gamma   90.00
#
_symmetry.space_group_name_H-M   'P 1'
#
loop_
_entity.id
_entity.type
_entity.pdbx_description
1 polymer ?
#
loop_
_entity_poly.entity_id
_entity_poly.type
_entity_poly.pdbx_seq_one_letter_code
_entity_poly.pdbx_strand_id
1 'polypeptide(L)'
;MAKRTARDSSAPTRAVGYLRVSTAEQADSGAGLAAQRAAVESEASRRGWVLVEVYVDAAMSGKAIAGRAALAQALDAVETGHAEVLIVSKLDRLSRSLLDFAEIMRRAQAGGWNLVALDLGIDLSTPAGEFLASVMASAAQWERRIIGQRTREALAAKKAAGVRLGRPRLVTDEIVARMVAERASGKTLTAIADGLTADGVPTAQGGARWYPATVRKVLSVAVAGAT
;
A
#
# COMPACT_ATOMS: atom_id res chain seq x y z
N MET A 1 -4.07 -4.41 21.43
CA MET A 1 -2.64 -4.12 21.69
C MET A 1 -2.15 -5.11 22.75
N ALA A 2 -1.43 -6.13 22.36
CA ALA A 2 -0.80 -7.05 23.30
C ALA A 2 0.40 -6.33 23.94
N LYS A 3 0.38 -6.20 25.28
CA LYS A 3 1.45 -5.62 26.09
C LYS A 3 2.65 -6.58 25.97
N ARG A 4 3.75 -6.15 25.32
CA ARG A 4 5.02 -6.90 25.36
C ARG A 4 5.39 -7.10 26.82
N THR A 5 5.45 -8.35 27.26
CA THR A 5 5.95 -8.73 28.58
C THR A 5 7.37 -8.17 28.74
N ALA A 6 7.63 -7.54 29.89
CA ALA A 6 8.96 -7.07 30.26
C ALA A 6 9.93 -8.27 30.17
N ARG A 7 10.95 -8.11 29.32
CA ARG A 7 11.96 -9.16 29.08
C ARG A 7 13.00 -9.12 30.19
N ASP A 8 13.51 -10.30 30.55
CA ASP A 8 14.70 -10.44 31.36
C ASP A 8 15.88 -9.76 30.63
N SER A 9 16.43 -8.70 31.22
CA SER A 9 17.50 -7.88 30.62
C SER A 9 18.83 -8.62 30.45
N SER A 10 18.93 -9.88 30.95
CA SER A 10 20.09 -10.75 30.84
C SER A 10 20.15 -11.59 29.57
N ALA A 11 19.03 -11.73 28.84
CA ALA A 11 19.00 -12.52 27.61
C ALA A 11 19.55 -11.73 26.40
N PRO A 12 20.37 -12.38 25.54
CA PRO A 12 20.93 -11.70 24.36
C PRO A 12 19.81 -11.22 23.42
N THR A 13 20.04 -10.10 22.77
CA THR A 13 19.13 -9.53 21.77
C THR A 13 19.04 -10.48 20.57
N ARG A 14 17.82 -10.83 20.18
CA ARG A 14 17.55 -11.67 19.00
C ARG A 14 17.37 -10.79 17.79
N ALA A 15 18.08 -11.10 16.72
CA ALA A 15 17.99 -10.39 15.45
C ALA A 15 17.51 -11.33 14.33
N VAL A 16 16.85 -10.77 13.33
CA VAL A 16 16.58 -11.42 12.06
C VAL A 16 17.21 -10.63 10.94
N GLY A 17 17.74 -11.34 9.93
CA GLY A 17 18.27 -10.75 8.72
C GLY A 17 17.25 -10.76 7.61
N TYR A 18 17.27 -9.74 6.74
CA TYR A 18 16.53 -9.77 5.50
C TYR A 18 17.43 -9.47 4.31
N LEU A 19 17.37 -10.33 3.30
CA LEU A 19 18.17 -10.28 2.09
C LEU A 19 17.27 -10.25 0.86
N ARG A 20 17.70 -9.54 -0.19
CA ARG A 20 16.99 -9.50 -1.46
C ARG A 20 17.94 -9.36 -2.64
N VAL A 21 17.68 -10.10 -3.71
CA VAL A 21 18.29 -9.90 -5.02
C VAL A 21 17.24 -9.72 -6.10
N SER A 22 17.55 -8.94 -7.13
CA SER A 22 16.73 -8.86 -8.35
C SER A 22 17.11 -10.00 -9.30
N THR A 23 16.22 -10.26 -10.29
CA THR A 23 16.49 -11.24 -11.35
C THR A 23 17.77 -10.98 -12.14
N ALA A 24 18.13 -9.70 -12.33
CA ALA A 24 19.37 -9.31 -12.99
C ALA A 24 20.63 -9.64 -12.14
N GLU A 25 20.53 -9.44 -10.82
CA GLU A 25 21.62 -9.76 -9.88
C GLU A 25 21.79 -11.27 -9.63
N GLN A 26 20.78 -12.09 -9.91
CA GLN A 26 20.88 -13.55 -9.87
C GLN A 26 21.71 -14.12 -11.03
N ALA A 27 21.71 -13.46 -12.20
CA ALA A 27 22.53 -13.86 -13.33
C ALA A 27 24.04 -13.68 -13.05
N ASP A 28 24.39 -12.80 -12.16
CA ASP A 28 25.79 -12.45 -11.77
C ASP A 28 26.31 -13.24 -10.56
N SER A 29 25.99 -14.55 -10.46
CA SER A 29 26.52 -15.43 -9.42
C SER A 29 26.12 -15.10 -7.97
N GLY A 30 25.50 -15.93 -7.23
CA GLY A 30 25.10 -15.86 -5.81
C GLY A 30 25.97 -15.03 -4.82
N ALA A 31 27.03 -14.38 -5.30
CA ALA A 31 27.95 -13.51 -4.59
C ALA A 31 27.23 -12.34 -3.90
N GLY A 32 26.19 -11.79 -4.52
CA GLY A 32 25.44 -10.68 -3.94
C GLY A 32 24.65 -11.07 -2.66
N LEU A 33 24.03 -12.26 -2.64
CA LEU A 33 23.37 -12.79 -1.44
C LEU A 33 24.37 -13.19 -0.36
N ALA A 34 25.47 -13.84 -0.76
CA ALA A 34 26.53 -14.24 0.18
C ALA A 34 27.15 -13.03 0.89
N ALA A 35 27.43 -11.96 0.14
CA ALA A 35 27.97 -10.72 0.71
C ALA A 35 26.97 -10.04 1.65
N GLN A 36 25.66 -10.00 1.31
CA GLN A 36 24.63 -9.45 2.18
C GLN A 36 24.49 -10.27 3.46
N ARG A 37 24.52 -11.60 3.36
CA ARG A 37 24.45 -12.53 4.51
C ARG A 37 25.65 -12.32 5.43
N ALA A 38 26.87 -12.32 4.89
CA ALA A 38 28.10 -12.10 5.66
C ALA A 38 28.08 -10.75 6.40
N ALA A 39 27.57 -9.68 5.76
CA ALA A 39 27.43 -8.37 6.40
C ALA A 39 26.46 -8.41 7.58
N VAL A 40 25.29 -9.06 7.43
CA VAL A 40 24.30 -9.20 8.49
C VAL A 40 24.83 -10.04 9.65
N GLU A 41 25.48 -11.18 9.36
CA GLU A 41 26.07 -12.08 10.36
C GLU A 41 27.22 -11.39 11.12
N SER A 42 28.08 -10.66 10.41
CA SER A 42 29.17 -9.89 11.01
C SER A 42 28.65 -8.82 11.97
N GLU A 43 27.60 -8.08 11.57
CA GLU A 43 27.02 -7.04 12.43
C GLU A 43 26.33 -7.63 13.66
N ALA A 44 25.58 -8.72 13.51
CA ALA A 44 24.98 -9.41 14.63
C ALA A 44 26.04 -9.89 15.63
N SER A 45 27.11 -10.53 15.12
CA SER A 45 28.25 -10.98 15.92
C SER A 45 28.97 -9.83 16.63
N ARG A 46 29.26 -8.75 15.91
CA ARG A 46 29.92 -7.55 16.46
C ARG A 46 29.16 -6.94 17.63
N ARG A 47 27.82 -7.03 17.60
CA ARG A 47 26.93 -6.51 18.66
C ARG A 47 26.58 -7.54 19.74
N GLY A 48 27.06 -8.77 19.63
CA GLY A 48 26.70 -9.84 20.55
C GLY A 48 25.23 -10.27 20.46
N TRP A 49 24.61 -10.10 19.30
CA TRP A 49 23.23 -10.47 19.05
C TRP A 49 23.13 -11.91 18.54
N VAL A 50 22.04 -12.58 18.86
CA VAL A 50 21.72 -13.90 18.31
C VAL A 50 20.94 -13.73 17.03
N LEU A 51 21.54 -14.07 15.87
CA LEU A 51 20.84 -14.11 14.61
C LEU A 51 19.96 -15.37 14.54
N VAL A 52 18.65 -15.19 14.72
CA VAL A 52 17.69 -16.33 14.83
C VAL A 52 17.37 -16.91 13.48
N GLU A 53 17.19 -16.01 12.46
CA GLU A 53 16.79 -16.41 11.13
C GLU A 53 17.20 -15.35 10.08
N VAL A 54 17.37 -15.80 8.84
CA VAL A 54 17.64 -14.94 7.70
C VAL A 54 16.62 -15.21 6.60
N TYR A 55 15.75 -14.25 6.36
CA TYR A 55 14.70 -14.28 5.34
C TYR A 55 15.22 -13.81 3.99
N VAL A 56 14.88 -14.52 2.91
CA VAL A 56 15.44 -14.24 1.58
C VAL A 56 14.34 -14.14 0.53
N ASP A 57 14.18 -12.98 -0.10
CA ASP A 57 13.40 -12.83 -1.31
C ASP A 57 14.33 -12.88 -2.54
N ALA A 58 14.41 -14.05 -3.17
CA ALA A 58 15.15 -14.26 -4.40
C ALA A 58 14.30 -13.87 -5.61
N ALA A 59 14.91 -13.23 -6.62
CA ALA A 59 14.30 -12.91 -7.94
C ALA A 59 13.03 -12.03 -7.93
N MET A 60 12.84 -11.20 -6.90
CA MET A 60 11.63 -10.37 -6.80
C MET A 60 11.86 -8.93 -7.23
N SER A 61 10.91 -8.38 -8.03
CA SER A 61 10.90 -6.95 -8.34
C SER A 61 10.54 -6.15 -7.08
N GLY A 62 11.36 -5.15 -6.73
CA GLY A 62 11.17 -4.37 -5.49
C GLY A 62 9.99 -3.38 -5.50
N LYS A 63 8.93 -3.62 -6.32
CA LYS A 63 7.85 -2.63 -6.54
C LYS A 63 6.75 -2.63 -5.49
N ALA A 64 6.57 -3.69 -4.72
CA ALA A 64 5.55 -3.71 -3.66
C ALA A 64 5.94 -4.68 -2.54
N ILE A 65 5.59 -4.35 -1.30
CA ILE A 65 5.73 -5.25 -0.14
C ILE A 65 4.85 -6.50 -0.31
N ALA A 66 3.68 -6.37 -0.93
CA ALA A 66 2.70 -7.44 -1.13
C ALA A 66 3.19 -8.67 -1.94
N GLY A 67 4.30 -8.53 -2.72
CA GLY A 67 4.92 -9.65 -3.45
C GLY A 67 6.16 -10.23 -2.77
N ARG A 68 6.51 -9.80 -1.55
CA ARG A 68 7.75 -10.12 -0.84
C ARG A 68 7.43 -10.93 0.42
N ALA A 69 7.21 -12.23 0.22
CA ALA A 69 6.78 -13.13 1.30
C ALA A 69 7.81 -13.20 2.44
N ALA A 70 9.11 -13.24 2.10
CA ALA A 70 10.17 -13.28 3.10
C ALA A 70 10.29 -11.97 3.90
N LEU A 71 10.05 -10.80 3.27
CA LEU A 71 9.98 -9.54 4.03
C LEU A 71 8.78 -9.54 4.98
N ALA A 72 7.62 -10.02 4.53
CA ALA A 72 6.44 -10.10 5.40
C ALA A 72 6.70 -10.98 6.62
N GLN A 73 7.37 -12.12 6.45
CA GLN A 73 7.78 -13.00 7.54
C GLN A 73 8.82 -12.34 8.46
N ALA A 74 9.81 -11.64 7.91
CA ALA A 74 10.80 -10.91 8.72
C ALA A 74 10.16 -9.81 9.58
N LEU A 75 9.19 -9.08 9.02
CA LEU A 75 8.43 -8.06 9.75
C LEU A 75 7.52 -8.68 10.82
N ASP A 76 6.85 -9.79 10.50
CA ASP A 76 6.02 -10.53 11.47
C ASP A 76 6.87 -11.03 12.64
N ALA A 77 8.08 -11.54 12.39
CA ALA A 77 8.99 -12.03 13.43
C ALA A 77 9.36 -10.94 14.46
N VAL A 78 9.58 -9.69 14.00
CA VAL A 78 9.89 -8.59 14.94
C VAL A 78 8.62 -8.02 15.59
N GLU A 79 7.50 -7.99 14.90
CA GLU A 79 6.23 -7.47 15.43
C GLU A 79 5.59 -8.40 16.47
N THR A 80 5.73 -9.70 16.29
CA THR A 80 5.26 -10.71 17.25
C THR A 80 6.23 -10.92 18.42
N GLY A 81 7.43 -10.30 18.37
CA GLY A 81 8.45 -10.41 19.42
C GLY A 81 9.27 -11.71 19.34
N HIS A 82 9.26 -12.40 18.20
CA HIS A 82 10.19 -13.51 17.94
C HIS A 82 11.63 -13.01 17.86
N ALA A 83 11.83 -11.80 17.33
CA ALA A 83 13.09 -11.06 17.36
C ALA A 83 12.86 -9.60 17.77
N GLU A 84 13.92 -8.91 18.20
CA GLU A 84 13.91 -7.52 18.60
C GLU A 84 14.48 -6.58 17.54
N VAL A 85 15.25 -7.13 16.59
CA VAL A 85 15.99 -6.36 15.58
C VAL A 85 15.81 -6.98 14.21
N LEU A 86 15.52 -6.11 13.21
CA LEU A 86 15.62 -6.43 11.80
C LEU A 86 16.89 -5.80 11.24
N ILE A 87 17.79 -6.61 10.65
CA ILE A 87 19.03 -6.15 10.02
C ILE A 87 18.94 -6.31 8.51
N VAL A 88 19.29 -5.27 7.78
CA VAL A 88 19.44 -5.28 6.32
C VAL A 88 20.80 -4.73 5.92
N SER A 89 21.41 -5.29 4.88
CA SER A 89 22.71 -4.82 4.39
C SER A 89 22.61 -3.44 3.74
N LYS A 90 21.53 -3.19 3.01
CA LYS A 90 21.26 -1.91 2.32
C LYS A 90 19.81 -1.55 2.40
N LEU A 91 19.53 -0.24 2.46
CA LEU A 91 18.17 0.28 2.52
C LEU A 91 17.34 -0.09 1.30
N ASP A 92 17.93 -0.09 0.10
CA ASP A 92 17.25 -0.44 -1.14
C ASP A 92 16.79 -1.91 -1.19
N ARG A 93 17.38 -2.78 -0.38
CA ARG A 93 16.92 -4.16 -0.17
C ARG A 93 15.58 -4.17 0.56
N LEU A 94 15.43 -3.30 1.54
CA LEU A 94 14.21 -3.18 2.32
C LEU A 94 13.09 -2.49 1.53
N SER A 95 13.36 -1.32 0.95
CA SER A 95 12.40 -0.57 0.13
C SER A 95 13.11 0.31 -0.92
N ARG A 96 12.49 0.46 -2.10
CA ARG A 96 12.90 1.44 -3.12
C ARG A 96 12.08 2.75 -3.02
N SER A 97 11.05 2.77 -2.21
CA SER A 97 10.17 3.90 -1.99
C SER A 97 10.46 4.49 -0.61
N LEU A 98 10.66 5.80 -0.57
CA LEU A 98 10.79 6.52 0.69
C LEU A 98 9.53 6.36 1.55
N LEU A 99 8.37 6.26 0.91
CA LEU A 99 7.07 6.05 1.58
C LEU A 99 6.98 4.70 2.28
N ASP A 100 7.38 3.61 1.61
CA ASP A 100 7.37 2.27 2.19
C ASP A 100 8.38 2.16 3.33
N PHE A 101 9.56 2.78 3.17
CA PHE A 101 10.56 2.82 4.23
C PHE A 101 10.08 3.58 5.46
N ALA A 102 9.47 4.76 5.26
CA ALA A 102 8.89 5.54 6.36
C ALA A 102 7.79 4.75 7.10
N GLU A 103 7.02 3.95 6.38
CA GLU A 103 6.00 3.07 7.00
C GLU A 103 6.64 1.96 7.84
N ILE A 104 7.71 1.33 7.35
CA ILE A 104 8.44 0.30 8.12
C ILE A 104 9.05 0.92 9.40
N MET A 105 9.66 2.11 9.31
CA MET A 105 10.18 2.84 10.48
C MET A 105 9.06 3.15 11.48
N ARG A 106 7.92 3.64 11.01
CA ARG A 106 6.77 3.89 11.87
C ARG A 106 6.29 2.62 12.59
N ARG A 107 6.27 1.48 11.89
CA ARG A 107 5.94 0.16 12.48
C ARG A 107 6.97 -0.23 13.54
N ALA A 108 8.27 -0.01 13.27
CA ALA A 108 9.34 -0.27 14.21
C ALA A 108 9.18 0.54 15.51
N GLN A 109 8.97 1.84 15.40
CA GLN A 109 8.76 2.72 16.55
C GLN A 109 7.49 2.34 17.33
N ALA A 110 6.38 2.11 16.64
CA ALA A 110 5.11 1.73 17.28
C ALA A 110 5.15 0.34 17.94
N GLY A 111 5.89 -0.61 17.34
CA GLY A 111 6.09 -1.97 17.85
C GLY A 111 7.23 -2.10 18.86
N GLY A 112 8.06 -1.07 19.01
CA GLY A 112 9.23 -1.08 19.92
C GLY A 112 10.29 -2.10 19.51
N TRP A 113 10.46 -2.38 18.22
CA TRP A 113 11.57 -3.16 17.68
C TRP A 113 12.54 -2.28 16.91
N ASN A 114 13.78 -2.72 16.75
CA ASN A 114 14.83 -1.93 16.12
C ASN A 114 15.01 -2.31 14.64
N LEU A 115 15.36 -1.32 13.80
CA LEU A 115 15.77 -1.50 12.41
C LEU A 115 17.20 -1.03 12.25
N VAL A 116 18.06 -1.88 11.65
CA VAL A 116 19.43 -1.57 11.32
C VAL A 116 19.65 -1.73 9.82
N ALA A 117 20.05 -0.63 9.15
CA ALA A 117 20.48 -0.63 7.75
C ALA A 117 21.95 -0.22 7.66
N LEU A 118 22.79 -1.16 7.21
CA LEU A 118 24.25 -1.04 7.36
C LEU A 118 24.88 0.01 6.44
N ASP A 119 24.34 0.19 5.24
CA ASP A 119 24.87 1.11 4.22
C ASP A 119 24.74 2.59 4.60
N LEU A 120 23.70 2.95 5.34
CA LEU A 120 23.44 4.31 5.78
C LEU A 120 23.74 4.54 7.26
N GLY A 121 24.24 3.53 7.96
CA GLY A 121 24.46 3.59 9.41
C GLY A 121 23.16 3.85 10.20
N ILE A 122 22.00 3.50 9.63
CA ILE A 122 20.71 3.64 10.32
C ILE A 122 20.61 2.59 11.41
N ASP A 123 20.38 3.06 12.63
CA ASP A 123 20.07 2.26 13.79
C ASP A 123 19.04 3.03 14.62
N LEU A 124 17.77 2.62 14.58
CA LEU A 124 16.68 3.33 15.25
C LEU A 124 16.80 3.33 16.79
N SER A 125 17.69 2.53 17.36
CA SER A 125 17.96 2.56 18.81
C SER A 125 18.89 3.72 19.23
N THR A 126 19.48 4.44 18.23
CA THR A 126 20.39 5.56 18.51
C THR A 126 19.68 6.90 18.24
N PRO A 127 20.06 7.98 18.97
CA PRO A 127 19.50 9.31 18.71
C PRO A 127 19.71 9.80 17.27
N ALA A 128 20.84 9.47 16.65
CA ALA A 128 21.14 9.81 15.26
C ALA A 128 20.23 9.04 14.28
N GLY A 129 19.98 7.76 14.54
CA GLY A 129 19.05 6.94 13.74
C GLY A 129 17.61 7.40 13.89
N GLU A 130 17.18 7.76 15.09
CA GLU A 130 15.85 8.31 15.35
C GLU A 130 15.65 9.67 14.63
N PHE A 131 16.64 10.54 14.69
CA PHE A 131 16.61 11.80 13.95
C PHE A 131 16.51 11.57 12.44
N LEU A 132 17.34 10.71 11.88
CA LEU A 132 17.31 10.37 10.45
C LEU A 132 15.95 9.78 10.04
N ALA A 133 15.39 8.88 10.86
CA ALA A 133 14.05 8.35 10.65
C ALA A 133 12.98 9.45 10.61
N SER A 134 13.06 10.42 11.51
CA SER A 134 12.13 11.56 11.56
C SER A 134 12.23 12.45 10.31
N VAL A 135 13.44 12.70 9.82
CA VAL A 135 13.68 13.45 8.57
C VAL A 135 13.09 12.70 7.38
N MET A 136 13.34 11.39 7.27
CA MET A 136 12.82 10.56 6.18
C MET A 136 11.29 10.46 6.22
N ALA A 137 10.69 10.34 7.41
CA ALA A 137 9.23 10.35 7.57
C ALA A 137 8.62 11.68 7.11
N SER A 138 9.26 12.81 7.44
CA SER A 138 8.85 14.14 7.00
C SER A 138 8.94 14.31 5.48
N ALA A 139 10.03 13.84 4.88
CA ALA A 139 10.23 13.84 3.44
C ALA A 139 9.18 12.97 2.71
N ALA A 140 8.86 11.79 3.25
CA ALA A 140 7.81 10.92 2.73
C ALA A 140 6.42 11.56 2.80
N GLN A 141 6.10 12.27 3.88
CA GLN A 141 4.85 13.02 3.99
C GLN A 141 4.77 14.16 2.97
N TRP A 142 5.85 14.86 2.75
CA TRP A 142 5.93 15.92 1.74
C TRP A 142 5.73 15.35 0.34
N GLU A 143 6.39 14.26 -0.01
CA GLU A 143 6.21 13.56 -1.28
C GLU A 143 4.75 13.16 -1.53
N ARG A 144 4.06 12.57 -0.54
CA ARG A 144 2.63 12.26 -0.61
C ARG A 144 1.78 13.49 -0.91
N ARG A 145 2.08 14.63 -0.29
CA ARG A 145 1.36 15.89 -0.52
C ARG A 145 1.54 16.38 -1.95
N ILE A 146 2.77 16.36 -2.46
CA ILE A 146 3.08 16.76 -3.85
C ILE A 146 2.38 15.84 -4.86
N ILE A 147 2.42 14.52 -4.67
CA ILE A 147 1.70 13.56 -5.52
C ILE A 147 0.20 13.85 -5.51
N GLY A 148 -0.38 14.05 -4.33
CA GLY A 148 -1.80 14.38 -4.17
C GLY A 148 -2.18 15.71 -4.82
N GLN A 149 -1.31 16.73 -4.75
CA GLN A 149 -1.51 18.01 -5.40
C GLN A 149 -1.48 17.86 -6.93
N ARG A 150 -0.44 17.23 -7.48
CA ARG A 150 -0.33 16.99 -8.93
C ARG A 150 -1.52 16.19 -9.47
N THR A 151 -2.00 15.20 -8.72
CA THR A 151 -3.19 14.42 -9.11
C THR A 151 -4.43 15.29 -9.15
N ARG A 152 -4.65 16.16 -8.15
CA ARG A 152 -5.79 17.10 -8.13
C ARG A 152 -5.73 18.08 -9.29
N GLU A 153 -4.56 18.66 -9.58
CA GLU A 153 -4.33 19.57 -10.70
C GLU A 153 -4.60 18.88 -12.04
N ALA A 154 -4.09 17.66 -12.24
CA ALA A 154 -4.34 16.88 -13.46
C ALA A 154 -5.83 16.53 -13.64
N LEU A 155 -6.54 16.18 -12.55
CA LEU A 155 -7.97 15.91 -12.58
C LEU A 155 -8.78 17.19 -12.86
N ALA A 156 -8.38 18.33 -12.27
CA ALA A 156 -9.00 19.63 -12.54
C ALA A 156 -8.83 20.04 -13.99
N ALA A 157 -7.63 19.88 -14.58
CA ALA A 157 -7.38 20.16 -15.98
C ALA A 157 -8.24 19.27 -16.91
N LYS A 158 -8.35 17.97 -16.61
CA LYS A 158 -9.23 17.06 -17.36
C LYS A 158 -10.70 17.47 -17.27
N LYS A 159 -11.16 17.88 -16.09
CA LYS A 159 -12.52 18.38 -15.88
C LYS A 159 -12.77 19.66 -16.67
N ALA A 160 -11.83 20.60 -16.66
CA ALA A 160 -11.91 21.84 -17.44
C ALA A 160 -11.92 21.58 -18.96
N ALA A 161 -11.23 20.54 -19.43
CA ALA A 161 -11.27 20.06 -20.81
C ALA A 161 -12.54 19.26 -21.16
N GLY A 162 -13.56 19.24 -20.28
CA GLY A 162 -14.83 18.54 -20.52
C GLY A 162 -14.77 17.03 -20.35
N VAL A 163 -13.62 16.47 -19.90
CA VAL A 163 -13.48 15.04 -19.68
C VAL A 163 -14.24 14.65 -18.41
N ARG A 164 -15.21 13.77 -18.54
CA ARG A 164 -15.95 13.23 -17.42
C ARG A 164 -15.04 12.31 -16.59
N LEU A 165 -14.88 12.65 -15.33
CA LEU A 165 -14.07 11.86 -14.39
C LEU A 165 -14.91 10.78 -13.72
N GLY A 166 -14.25 9.70 -13.29
CA GLY A 166 -14.86 8.60 -12.57
C GLY A 166 -15.15 7.38 -13.45
N ARG A 167 -15.89 6.42 -12.88
CA ARG A 167 -16.27 5.20 -13.59
C ARG A 167 -17.19 5.53 -14.76
N PRO A 168 -16.96 5.01 -15.99
CA PRO A 168 -17.87 5.17 -17.11
C PRO A 168 -19.29 4.72 -16.72
N ARG A 169 -20.29 5.50 -17.13
CA ARG A 169 -21.68 5.09 -16.94
C ARG A 169 -22.04 4.05 -17.99
N LEU A 170 -22.59 2.94 -17.58
CA LEU A 170 -23.16 1.91 -18.48
C LEU A 170 -24.56 2.31 -18.97
N VAL A 171 -25.22 3.26 -18.29
CA VAL A 171 -26.51 3.81 -18.71
C VAL A 171 -26.26 4.94 -19.70
N THR A 172 -26.66 4.75 -20.95
CA THR A 172 -26.56 5.74 -22.02
C THR A 172 -27.52 6.91 -21.81
N ASP A 173 -27.23 8.04 -22.44
CA ASP A 173 -28.12 9.22 -22.37
C ASP A 173 -29.50 8.92 -22.94
N GLU A 174 -29.64 8.01 -23.92
CA GLU A 174 -30.90 7.53 -24.47
C GLU A 174 -31.75 6.81 -23.40
N ILE A 175 -31.13 5.95 -22.58
CA ILE A 175 -31.83 5.27 -21.49
C ILE A 175 -32.27 6.28 -20.42
N VAL A 176 -31.44 7.28 -20.13
CA VAL A 176 -31.81 8.36 -19.21
C VAL A 176 -32.98 9.19 -19.77
N ALA A 177 -32.94 9.57 -21.04
CA ALA A 177 -34.03 10.31 -21.71
C ALA A 177 -35.34 9.50 -21.68
N ARG A 178 -35.28 8.19 -21.94
CA ARG A 178 -36.42 7.29 -21.81
C ARG A 178 -36.99 7.31 -20.38
N MET A 179 -36.19 7.18 -19.36
CA MET A 179 -36.61 7.23 -17.96
C MET A 179 -37.31 8.55 -17.61
N VAL A 180 -36.74 9.68 -18.09
CA VAL A 180 -37.33 11.02 -17.91
C VAL A 180 -38.72 11.10 -18.59
N ALA A 181 -38.82 10.67 -19.85
CA ALA A 181 -40.09 10.68 -20.59
C ALA A 181 -41.16 9.77 -19.94
N GLU A 182 -40.78 8.58 -19.55
CA GLU A 182 -41.68 7.65 -18.87
C GLU A 182 -42.15 8.19 -17.49
N ARG A 183 -41.29 8.90 -16.78
CA ARG A 183 -41.63 9.57 -15.52
C ARG A 183 -42.58 10.74 -15.74
N ALA A 184 -42.35 11.55 -16.77
CA ALA A 184 -43.20 12.67 -17.16
C ALA A 184 -44.60 12.21 -17.60
N SER A 185 -44.72 11.00 -18.21
CA SER A 185 -46.01 10.39 -18.56
C SER A 185 -46.77 9.79 -17.37
N GLY A 186 -46.22 9.95 -16.14
CA GLY A 186 -46.91 9.50 -14.92
C GLY A 186 -46.58 8.07 -14.49
N LYS A 187 -45.69 7.34 -15.16
CA LYS A 187 -45.29 5.99 -14.72
C LYS A 187 -44.62 6.02 -13.34
N THR A 188 -44.92 4.99 -12.55
CA THR A 188 -44.26 4.82 -11.25
C THR A 188 -42.79 4.40 -11.41
N LEU A 189 -41.96 4.69 -10.42
CA LEU A 189 -40.55 4.24 -10.42
C LEU A 189 -40.43 2.72 -10.52
N THR A 190 -41.39 1.98 -9.97
CA THR A 190 -41.45 0.52 -10.05
C THR A 190 -41.73 0.09 -11.50
N ALA A 191 -42.75 0.66 -12.17
CA ALA A 191 -43.06 0.34 -13.55
C ALA A 191 -41.89 0.64 -14.52
N ILE A 192 -41.17 1.73 -14.28
CA ILE A 192 -39.97 2.06 -15.06
C ILE A 192 -38.85 1.02 -14.80
N ALA A 193 -38.61 0.64 -13.56
CA ALA A 193 -37.61 -0.36 -13.21
C ALA A 193 -37.93 -1.75 -13.82
N ASP A 194 -39.18 -2.16 -13.76
CA ASP A 194 -39.64 -3.45 -14.32
C ASP A 194 -39.53 -3.44 -15.86
N GLY A 195 -39.91 -2.35 -16.52
CA GLY A 195 -39.75 -2.19 -17.96
C GLY A 195 -38.28 -2.28 -18.42
N LEU A 196 -37.36 -1.55 -17.76
CA LEU A 196 -35.92 -1.61 -18.06
C LEU A 196 -35.31 -3.00 -17.81
N THR A 197 -35.82 -3.71 -16.80
CA THR A 197 -35.41 -5.08 -16.49
C THR A 197 -35.90 -6.06 -17.55
N ALA A 198 -37.16 -5.94 -17.97
CA ALA A 198 -37.75 -6.76 -19.03
C ALA A 198 -37.07 -6.58 -20.39
N ASP A 199 -36.63 -5.35 -20.68
CA ASP A 199 -35.91 -5.02 -21.91
C ASP A 199 -34.39 -5.40 -21.85
N GLY A 200 -33.94 -6.02 -20.77
CA GLY A 200 -32.53 -6.45 -20.61
C GLY A 200 -31.52 -5.30 -20.50
N VAL A 201 -31.98 -4.08 -20.16
CA VAL A 201 -31.10 -2.92 -20.03
C VAL A 201 -30.19 -3.08 -18.80
N PRO A 202 -28.84 -3.07 -18.95
CA PRO A 202 -27.95 -3.21 -17.81
C PRO A 202 -28.02 -1.98 -16.88
N THR A 203 -27.97 -2.22 -15.57
CA THR A 203 -27.92 -1.12 -14.59
C THR A 203 -26.61 -0.33 -14.68
N ALA A 204 -26.53 0.84 -14.06
CA ALA A 204 -25.33 1.66 -13.99
C ALA A 204 -24.09 0.95 -13.40
N GLN A 205 -24.29 -0.17 -12.73
CA GLN A 205 -23.21 -1.00 -12.17
C GLN A 205 -23.03 -2.35 -12.89
N GLY A 206 -23.78 -2.58 -13.99
CA GLY A 206 -23.72 -3.82 -14.78
C GLY A 206 -24.62 -4.94 -14.27
N GLY A 207 -25.49 -4.69 -13.29
CA GLY A 207 -26.48 -5.66 -12.84
C GLY A 207 -27.65 -5.81 -13.84
N ALA A 208 -28.25 -7.00 -13.88
CA ALA A 208 -29.35 -7.32 -14.79
C ALA A 208 -30.72 -6.78 -14.33
N ARG A 209 -30.89 -6.44 -13.05
CA ARG A 209 -32.18 -6.03 -12.48
C ARG A 209 -32.14 -4.58 -12.00
N TRP A 210 -33.15 -3.82 -12.45
CA TRP A 210 -33.41 -2.47 -12.00
C TRP A 210 -34.29 -2.46 -10.74
N TYR A 211 -34.03 -1.52 -9.86
CA TYR A 211 -34.83 -1.27 -8.65
C TYR A 211 -35.32 0.18 -8.66
N PRO A 212 -36.50 0.46 -8.08
CA PRO A 212 -37.06 1.83 -8.01
C PRO A 212 -36.11 2.86 -7.41
N ALA A 213 -35.31 2.46 -6.42
CA ALA A 213 -34.27 3.31 -5.81
C ALA A 213 -33.15 3.68 -6.79
N THR A 214 -32.76 2.75 -7.69
CA THR A 214 -31.76 2.99 -8.73
C THR A 214 -32.27 3.94 -9.79
N VAL A 215 -33.51 3.75 -10.24
CA VAL A 215 -34.21 4.66 -11.18
C VAL A 215 -34.28 6.08 -10.58
N ARG A 216 -34.70 6.21 -9.31
CA ARG A 216 -34.73 7.50 -8.60
C ARG A 216 -33.38 8.19 -8.61
N LYS A 217 -32.31 7.46 -8.30
CA LYS A 217 -30.94 8.00 -8.27
C LYS A 217 -30.47 8.47 -9.64
N VAL A 218 -30.80 7.76 -10.73
CA VAL A 218 -30.46 8.18 -12.09
C VAL A 218 -31.22 9.44 -12.47
N LEU A 219 -32.52 9.48 -12.22
CA LEU A 219 -33.36 10.66 -12.51
C LEU A 219 -32.92 11.90 -11.71
N SER A 220 -32.58 11.78 -10.43
CA SER A 220 -32.12 12.90 -9.61
C SER A 220 -30.83 13.53 -10.15
N VAL A 221 -29.92 12.71 -10.68
CA VAL A 221 -28.66 13.20 -11.28
C VAL A 221 -28.91 13.82 -12.66
N ALA A 222 -29.89 13.31 -13.43
CA ALA A 222 -30.25 13.88 -14.72
C ALA A 222 -30.84 15.28 -14.58
N VAL A 223 -31.71 15.48 -13.60
CA VAL A 223 -32.32 16.81 -13.32
C VAL A 223 -31.29 17.80 -12.80
N ALA A 224 -30.35 17.38 -11.92
CA ALA A 224 -29.31 18.26 -11.40
C ALA A 224 -28.24 18.65 -12.45
N GLY A 225 -28.13 17.95 -13.56
CA GLY A 225 -27.21 18.26 -14.65
C GLY A 225 -27.81 19.11 -15.77
N ALA A 226 -29.09 19.43 -15.68
CA ALA A 226 -29.81 20.26 -16.65
C ALA A 226 -30.02 21.71 -16.17
N THR A 227 -29.51 22.04 -14.96
CA THR A 227 -29.51 23.38 -14.36
C THR A 227 -28.08 23.92 -14.38
#